data_60aba56be33b3228b02ad6e5591ace95
#
_entry.id   60aba56be33b3228b02ad6e5591ace95
#
_cell.length_a   1.000
_cell.length_b   1.000
_cell.length_c   1.000
_cell.angle_alpha   90.00
_cell.angle_beta   90.00
_cell.angle_gamma   90.00
#
_symmetry.space_group_name_H-M   'P 1'
#
loop_
_entity.id
_entity.type
_entity.pdbx_description
1 polymer ?
#
loop_
_entity_poly.entity_id
_entity_poly.type
_entity_poly.pdbx_seq_one_letter_code
_entity_poly.pdbx_strand_id
1 'polypeptide(L)'
;MEFEKLVSPSLKDLFITHIEAMILSGELPVGQQLPPERQLAQSMGVSRAVVNSGVAELERRGFLEVRPRVGIFVTDYRRAGTLDTLKSIMTYNRGRLRNEEIRSILEVRDALDKLAAAGIIACASEEDIAVLFRAAEAIRETGDNR
;
A
#
# COMPACT_ATOMS: atom_id res chain seq x y z
N MET A 1 19.94 -13.09 24.80
CA MET A 1 19.87 -12.04 23.76
C MET A 1 19.68 -12.76 22.44
N GLU A 2 18.52 -12.63 21.81
CA GLU A 2 18.31 -13.09 20.44
C GLU A 2 18.64 -11.93 19.51
N PHE A 3 19.50 -12.19 18.51
CA PHE A 3 19.83 -11.22 17.48
C PHE A 3 18.90 -11.46 16.28
N GLU A 4 18.19 -10.44 15.85
CA GLU A 4 17.36 -10.49 14.67
C GLU A 4 18.24 -10.60 13.41
N LYS A 5 17.89 -11.51 12.50
CA LYS A 5 18.65 -11.74 11.27
C LYS A 5 18.48 -10.55 10.34
N LEU A 6 19.56 -9.81 10.09
CA LEU A 6 19.56 -8.72 9.11
C LEU A 6 19.43 -9.29 7.69
N VAL A 7 18.33 -8.97 7.02
CA VAL A 7 18.08 -9.35 5.62
C VAL A 7 18.36 -8.12 4.75
N SER A 8 19.34 -8.25 3.84
CA SER A 8 19.58 -7.21 2.83
C SER A 8 18.45 -7.21 1.80
N PRO A 9 17.96 -6.04 1.34
CA PRO A 9 16.96 -5.96 0.27
C PRO A 9 17.47 -6.68 -0.99
N SER A 10 16.58 -7.40 -1.65
CA SER A 10 16.92 -8.02 -2.94
C SER A 10 17.04 -6.94 -4.04
N LEU A 11 17.76 -7.25 -5.13
CA LEU A 11 17.81 -6.36 -6.30
C LEU A 11 16.42 -6.08 -6.87
N LYS A 12 15.49 -7.03 -6.74
CA LYS A 12 14.08 -6.85 -7.10
C LYS A 12 13.42 -5.79 -6.22
N ASP A 13 13.61 -5.86 -4.90
CA ASP A 13 13.02 -4.89 -3.97
C ASP A 13 13.59 -3.49 -4.19
N LEU A 14 14.89 -3.39 -4.43
CA LEU A 14 15.54 -2.13 -4.77
C LEU A 14 15.00 -1.54 -6.08
N PHE A 15 14.81 -2.37 -7.12
CA PHE A 15 14.20 -1.96 -8.39
C PHE A 15 12.78 -1.42 -8.17
N ILE A 16 11.93 -2.17 -7.44
CA ILE A 16 10.56 -1.77 -7.13
C ILE A 16 10.54 -0.43 -6.39
N THR A 17 11.28 -0.32 -5.30
CA THR A 17 11.34 0.90 -4.48
C THR A 17 11.82 2.10 -5.29
N HIS A 18 12.79 1.91 -6.19
CA HIS A 18 13.30 2.99 -7.04
C HIS A 18 12.25 3.49 -8.03
N ILE A 19 11.57 2.58 -8.75
CA ILE A 19 10.51 2.95 -9.70
C ILE A 19 9.31 3.59 -8.97
N GLU A 20 8.89 3.05 -7.82
CA GLU A 20 7.85 3.66 -6.99
C GLU A 20 8.23 5.09 -6.59
N ALA A 21 9.47 5.32 -6.16
CA ALA A 21 9.95 6.64 -5.78
C ALA A 21 9.90 7.63 -6.97
N MET A 22 10.31 7.23 -8.17
CA MET A 22 10.25 8.07 -9.37
C MET A 22 8.80 8.40 -9.76
N ILE A 23 7.85 7.46 -9.61
CA ILE A 23 6.43 7.71 -9.86
C ILE A 23 5.84 8.66 -8.83
N LEU A 24 6.13 8.42 -7.55
CA LEU A 24 5.59 9.21 -6.43
C LEU A 24 6.18 10.62 -6.36
N SER A 25 7.43 10.81 -6.80
CA SER A 25 8.06 12.13 -6.94
C SER A 25 7.55 12.92 -8.15
N GLY A 26 6.92 12.24 -9.12
CA GLY A 26 6.48 12.84 -10.38
C GLY A 26 7.56 12.85 -11.49
N GLU A 27 8.73 12.27 -11.24
CA GLU A 27 9.78 12.11 -12.26
C GLU A 27 9.33 11.17 -13.40
N LEU A 28 8.52 10.15 -13.05
CA LEU A 28 7.78 9.32 -13.99
C LEU A 28 6.28 9.66 -13.91
N PRO A 29 5.79 10.58 -14.74
CA PRO A 29 4.38 10.99 -14.69
C PRO A 29 3.42 9.91 -15.18
N VAL A 30 2.17 9.99 -14.71
CA VAL A 30 1.08 9.11 -15.16
C VAL A 30 0.94 9.14 -16.68
N GLY A 31 0.79 7.97 -17.28
CA GLY A 31 0.68 7.78 -18.73
C GLY A 31 2.02 7.67 -19.45
N GLN A 32 3.14 7.93 -18.77
CA GLN A 32 4.46 7.79 -19.40
C GLN A 32 4.77 6.33 -19.69
N GLN A 33 5.30 6.09 -20.90
CA GLN A 33 5.85 4.79 -21.28
C GLN A 33 7.26 4.63 -20.71
N LEU A 34 7.52 3.50 -20.07
CA LEU A 34 8.86 3.14 -19.61
C LEU A 34 9.71 2.64 -20.79
N PRO A 35 11.04 2.78 -20.71
CA PRO A 35 11.94 2.13 -21.65
C PRO A 35 11.72 0.61 -21.70
N PRO A 36 12.05 -0.05 -22.83
CA PRO A 36 11.97 -1.50 -22.92
C PRO A 36 12.79 -2.19 -21.80
N GLU A 37 12.29 -3.33 -21.30
CA GLU A 37 12.91 -4.08 -20.19
C GLU A 37 14.41 -4.32 -20.36
N ARG A 38 14.85 -4.56 -21.62
CA ARG A 38 16.29 -4.74 -21.92
C ARG A 38 17.08 -3.48 -21.61
N GLN A 39 16.54 -2.32 -21.94
CA GLN A 39 17.18 -1.03 -21.70
C GLN A 39 17.15 -0.68 -20.22
N LEU A 40 16.03 -0.94 -19.52
CA LEU A 40 15.94 -0.77 -18.07
C LEU A 40 16.97 -1.65 -17.34
N ALA A 41 17.07 -2.93 -17.73
CA ALA A 41 18.03 -3.85 -17.13
C ALA A 41 19.49 -3.35 -17.31
N GLN A 42 19.81 -2.85 -18.49
CA GLN A 42 21.13 -2.33 -18.80
C GLN A 42 21.43 -1.03 -18.03
N SER A 43 20.48 -0.07 -18.00
CA SER A 43 20.68 1.22 -17.33
C SER A 43 20.78 1.09 -15.81
N MET A 44 20.06 0.12 -15.23
CA MET A 44 20.03 -0.11 -13.78
C MET A 44 21.05 -1.17 -13.31
N GLY A 45 21.81 -1.77 -14.22
CA GLY A 45 22.83 -2.78 -13.88
C GLY A 45 22.26 -4.05 -13.26
N VAL A 46 21.02 -4.44 -13.63
CA VAL A 46 20.34 -5.63 -13.12
C VAL A 46 20.02 -6.63 -14.24
N SER A 47 19.67 -7.86 -13.89
CA SER A 47 19.25 -8.86 -14.87
C SER A 47 17.84 -8.56 -15.41
N ARG A 48 17.54 -9.00 -16.64
CA ARG A 48 16.19 -8.92 -17.21
C ARG A 48 15.15 -9.65 -16.34
N ALA A 49 15.52 -10.74 -15.70
CA ALA A 49 14.64 -11.47 -14.78
C ALA A 49 14.22 -10.61 -13.58
N VAL A 50 15.14 -9.79 -13.04
CA VAL A 50 14.85 -8.83 -11.97
C VAL A 50 13.86 -7.76 -12.44
N VAL A 51 14.09 -7.19 -13.64
CA VAL A 51 13.18 -6.19 -14.23
C VAL A 51 11.78 -6.78 -14.45
N ASN A 52 11.67 -7.94 -15.11
CA ASN A 52 10.37 -8.59 -15.37
C ASN A 52 9.61 -8.88 -14.08
N SER A 53 10.30 -9.44 -13.08
CA SER A 53 9.71 -9.74 -11.78
C SER A 53 9.30 -8.45 -11.02
N GLY A 54 10.09 -7.38 -11.14
CA GLY A 54 9.78 -6.08 -10.55
C GLY A 54 8.61 -5.39 -11.24
N VAL A 55 8.56 -5.42 -12.57
CA VAL A 55 7.45 -4.86 -13.37
C VAL A 55 6.14 -5.56 -13.05
N ALA A 56 6.13 -6.91 -13.00
CA ALA A 56 4.95 -7.68 -12.64
C ALA A 56 4.44 -7.33 -11.22
N GLU A 57 5.34 -7.10 -10.28
CA GLU A 57 4.98 -6.68 -8.92
C GLU A 57 4.44 -5.25 -8.89
N LEU A 58 5.04 -4.31 -9.63
CA LEU A 58 4.56 -2.93 -9.76
C LEU A 58 3.18 -2.85 -10.45
N GLU A 59 2.93 -3.72 -11.42
CA GLU A 59 1.61 -3.89 -12.04
C GLU A 59 0.58 -4.39 -11.02
N ARG A 60 0.92 -5.42 -10.25
CA ARG A 60 0.07 -5.95 -9.17
C ARG A 60 -0.25 -4.89 -8.11
N ARG A 61 0.69 -4.00 -7.82
CA ARG A 61 0.52 -2.86 -6.89
C ARG A 61 -0.24 -1.68 -7.51
N GLY A 62 -0.57 -1.74 -8.80
CA GLY A 62 -1.32 -0.68 -9.49
C GLY A 62 -0.50 0.55 -9.87
N PHE A 63 0.84 0.46 -9.90
CA PHE A 63 1.71 1.55 -10.37
C PHE A 63 1.99 1.49 -11.87
N LEU A 64 2.01 0.31 -12.44
CA LEU A 64 2.29 0.09 -13.85
C LEU A 64 1.16 -0.71 -14.52
N GLU A 65 1.08 -0.58 -15.83
CA GLU A 65 0.23 -1.37 -16.72
C GLU A 65 1.09 -1.93 -17.87
N VAL A 66 1.09 -3.25 -18.01
CA VAL A 66 1.77 -3.91 -19.14
C VAL A 66 0.79 -4.11 -20.27
N ARG A 67 0.98 -3.39 -21.39
CA ARG A 67 0.20 -3.56 -22.60
C ARG A 67 0.95 -4.46 -23.57
N PRO A 68 0.46 -5.68 -23.85
CA PRO A 68 1.14 -6.64 -24.72
C PRO A 68 1.51 -6.03 -26.07
N ARG A 69 2.76 -6.19 -26.50
CA ARG A 69 3.33 -5.66 -27.76
C ARG A 69 3.41 -4.13 -27.88
N VAL A 70 2.92 -3.41 -26.89
CA VAL A 70 2.92 -1.92 -26.87
C VAL A 70 3.98 -1.41 -25.93
N GLY A 71 4.00 -1.89 -24.68
CA GLY A 71 4.99 -1.48 -23.70
C GLY A 71 4.44 -1.45 -22.26
N ILE A 72 5.22 -0.84 -21.39
CA ILE A 72 4.93 -0.67 -19.97
C ILE A 72 4.61 0.80 -19.73
N PHE A 73 3.52 1.10 -19.05
CA PHE A 73 3.04 2.47 -18.82
C PHE A 73 2.81 2.72 -17.32
N VAL A 74 3.03 3.96 -16.89
CA VAL A 74 2.67 4.41 -15.54
C VAL A 74 1.15 4.60 -15.48
N THR A 75 0.49 3.91 -14.54
CA THR A 75 -0.96 4.03 -14.33
C THR A 75 -1.31 5.25 -13.47
N ASP A 76 -2.59 5.65 -13.52
CA ASP A 76 -3.13 6.56 -12.51
C ASP A 76 -3.39 5.75 -11.20
N TYR A 77 -2.32 5.57 -10.43
CA TYR A 77 -2.34 4.81 -9.19
C TYR A 77 -3.28 5.40 -8.13
N ARG A 78 -3.75 6.65 -8.29
CA ARG A 78 -4.74 7.26 -7.40
C ARG A 78 -6.14 6.70 -7.65
N ARG A 79 -6.41 6.21 -8.87
CA ARG A 79 -7.69 5.61 -9.27
C ARG A 79 -7.63 4.09 -9.27
N ALA A 80 -6.54 3.52 -9.72
CA ALA A 80 -6.34 2.08 -9.87
C ALA A 80 -5.58 1.44 -8.70
N GLY A 81 -5.26 2.23 -7.66
CA GLY A 81 -4.45 1.79 -6.53
C GLY A 81 -5.13 0.72 -5.68
N THR A 82 -4.29 -0.11 -5.10
CA THR A 82 -4.64 -1.18 -4.16
C THR A 82 -4.23 -0.80 -2.74
N LEU A 83 -4.49 -1.67 -1.75
CA LEU A 83 -3.94 -1.50 -0.40
C LEU A 83 -2.41 -1.51 -0.39
N ASP A 84 -1.78 -2.26 -1.31
CA ASP A 84 -0.32 -2.24 -1.47
C ASP A 84 0.19 -0.90 -2.01
N THR A 85 -0.57 -0.24 -2.89
CA THR A 85 -0.28 1.13 -3.33
C THR A 85 -0.26 2.09 -2.16
N LEU A 86 -1.27 2.03 -1.28
CA LEU A 86 -1.33 2.87 -0.08
C LEU A 86 -0.13 2.61 0.83
N LYS A 87 0.24 1.34 1.05
CA LYS A 87 1.41 0.96 1.83
C LYS A 87 2.70 1.52 1.23
N SER A 88 2.87 1.47 -0.09
CA SER A 88 4.03 2.04 -0.78
C SER A 88 4.10 3.56 -0.61
N ILE A 89 2.98 4.27 -0.73
CA ILE A 89 2.89 5.71 -0.49
C ILE A 89 3.28 6.05 0.95
N MET A 90 2.76 5.31 1.93
CA MET A 90 3.11 5.50 3.34
C MET A 90 4.61 5.28 3.59
N THR A 91 5.17 4.23 3.00
CA THR A 91 6.61 3.92 3.11
C THR A 91 7.47 5.02 2.49
N TYR A 92 7.12 5.49 1.29
CA TYR A 92 7.80 6.59 0.61
C TYR A 92 7.78 7.87 1.45
N ASN A 93 6.65 8.20 2.06
CA ASN A 93 6.47 9.36 2.94
C ASN A 93 7.04 9.14 4.36
N ARG A 94 7.80 8.07 4.62
CA ARG A 94 8.36 7.71 5.94
C ARG A 94 7.29 7.61 7.04
N GLY A 95 6.15 7.06 6.72
CA GLY A 95 5.00 6.93 7.62
C GLY A 95 4.25 8.25 7.87
N ARG A 96 4.61 9.33 7.19
CA ARG A 96 3.90 10.61 7.29
C ARG A 96 2.84 10.71 6.21
N LEU A 97 1.60 10.88 6.62
CA LEU A 97 0.49 11.19 5.72
C LEU A 97 0.20 12.68 5.77
N ARG A 98 -0.21 13.25 4.65
CA ARG A 98 -0.72 14.63 4.61
C ARG A 98 -2.09 14.67 5.28
N ASN A 99 -2.46 15.82 5.83
CA ASN A 99 -3.74 15.99 6.52
C ASN A 99 -4.95 15.61 5.65
N GLU A 100 -4.90 15.83 4.35
CA GLU A 100 -5.93 15.41 3.39
C GLU A 100 -6.04 13.90 3.27
N GLU A 101 -4.91 13.20 3.24
CA GLU A 101 -4.85 11.73 3.19
C GLU A 101 -5.39 11.12 4.48
N ILE A 102 -5.01 11.68 5.63
CA ILE A 102 -5.54 11.28 6.94
C ILE A 102 -7.05 11.47 6.98
N ARG A 103 -7.55 12.62 6.54
CA ARG A 103 -8.99 12.92 6.50
C ARG A 103 -9.73 11.90 5.65
N SER A 104 -9.26 11.62 4.43
CA SER A 104 -9.90 10.65 3.53
C SER A 104 -9.95 9.25 4.14
N ILE A 105 -8.88 8.81 4.81
CA ILE A 105 -8.85 7.51 5.51
C ILE A 105 -9.87 7.48 6.64
N LEU A 106 -9.96 8.56 7.44
CA LEU A 106 -10.90 8.65 8.56
C LEU A 106 -12.36 8.71 8.07
N GLU A 107 -12.64 9.38 6.96
CA GLU A 107 -13.98 9.43 6.35
C GLU A 107 -14.42 8.03 5.88
N VAL A 108 -13.54 7.27 5.22
CA VAL A 108 -13.82 5.89 4.81
C VAL A 108 -14.05 5.01 6.03
N ARG A 109 -13.20 5.13 7.06
CA ARG A 109 -13.34 4.38 8.31
C ARG A 109 -14.68 4.68 8.99
N ASP A 110 -15.05 5.96 9.13
CA ASP A 110 -16.32 6.37 9.74
C ASP A 110 -17.53 5.79 8.98
N ALA A 111 -17.47 5.77 7.65
CA ALA A 111 -18.52 5.17 6.84
C ALA A 111 -18.63 3.64 7.06
N LEU A 112 -17.50 2.94 7.15
CA LEU A 112 -17.46 1.51 7.42
C LEU A 112 -17.91 1.19 8.85
N ASP A 113 -17.47 1.98 9.84
CA ASP A 113 -17.85 1.82 11.25
C ASP A 113 -19.38 2.02 11.42
N LYS A 114 -19.98 2.99 10.74
CA LYS A 114 -21.43 3.21 10.72
C LYS A 114 -22.21 2.03 10.09
N LEU A 115 -21.69 1.51 8.97
CA LEU A 115 -22.28 0.36 8.30
C LEU A 115 -22.21 -0.90 9.18
N ALA A 116 -21.06 -1.14 9.81
CA ALA A 116 -20.85 -2.24 10.72
C ALA A 116 -21.77 -2.13 11.96
N ALA A 117 -21.86 -0.94 12.57
CA ALA A 117 -22.73 -0.68 13.71
C ALA A 117 -24.22 -0.94 13.36
N ALA A 118 -24.67 -0.48 12.20
CA ALA A 118 -26.04 -0.76 11.74
C ALA A 118 -26.31 -2.27 11.58
N GLY A 119 -25.33 -3.01 11.02
CA GLY A 119 -25.43 -4.48 10.91
C GLY A 119 -25.45 -5.17 12.28
N ILE A 120 -24.62 -4.74 13.22
CA ILE A 120 -24.58 -5.26 14.58
C ILE A 120 -25.93 -5.02 15.27
N ILE A 121 -26.45 -3.79 15.22
CA ILE A 121 -27.75 -3.45 15.84
C ILE A 121 -28.90 -4.29 15.27
N ALA A 122 -28.85 -4.62 13.98
CA ALA A 122 -29.91 -5.41 13.33
C ALA A 122 -29.85 -6.91 13.65
N CYS A 123 -28.69 -7.47 13.99
CA CYS A 123 -28.45 -8.91 14.05
C CYS A 123 -27.82 -9.41 15.36
N ALA A 124 -27.37 -8.52 16.26
CA ALA A 124 -26.67 -8.91 17.48
C ALA A 124 -27.59 -9.62 18.47
N SER A 125 -27.12 -10.73 19.02
CA SER A 125 -27.69 -11.38 20.16
C SER A 125 -27.34 -10.66 21.48
N GLU A 126 -28.05 -10.99 22.57
CA GLU A 126 -27.68 -10.47 23.89
C GLU A 126 -26.27 -10.88 24.32
N GLU A 127 -25.80 -12.04 23.88
CA GLU A 127 -24.43 -12.52 24.14
C GLU A 127 -23.38 -11.71 23.40
N ASP A 128 -23.62 -11.34 22.14
CA ASP A 128 -22.75 -10.46 21.35
C ASP A 128 -22.64 -9.07 21.99
N ILE A 129 -23.76 -8.53 22.46
CA ILE A 129 -23.80 -7.25 23.17
C ILE A 129 -22.99 -7.33 24.47
N ALA A 130 -23.11 -8.40 25.24
CA ALA A 130 -22.33 -8.59 26.47
C ALA A 130 -20.80 -8.68 26.20
N VAL A 131 -20.40 -9.28 25.05
CA VAL A 131 -18.98 -9.31 24.62
C VAL A 131 -18.48 -7.91 24.32
N LEU A 132 -19.26 -7.10 23.59
CA LEU A 132 -18.91 -5.72 23.26
C LEU A 132 -18.77 -4.83 24.50
N PHE A 133 -19.68 -4.97 25.46
CA PHE A 133 -19.59 -4.23 26.74
C PHE A 133 -18.31 -4.58 27.52
N ARG A 134 -17.97 -5.87 27.63
CA ARG A 134 -16.73 -6.31 28.29
C ARG A 134 -15.49 -5.74 27.59
N ALA A 135 -15.47 -5.75 26.26
CA ALA A 135 -14.37 -5.19 25.49
C ALA A 135 -14.24 -3.67 25.71
N ALA A 136 -15.34 -2.94 25.75
CA ALA A 136 -15.38 -1.51 26.00
C ALA A 136 -14.87 -1.16 27.43
N GLU A 137 -15.26 -1.93 28.43
CA GLU A 137 -14.77 -1.78 29.81
C GLU A 137 -13.25 -2.01 29.92
N ALA A 138 -12.74 -3.08 29.28
CA ALA A 138 -11.31 -3.37 29.26
C ALA A 138 -10.47 -2.25 28.62
N ILE A 139 -11.00 -1.60 27.58
CA ILE A 139 -10.35 -0.44 26.95
C ILE A 139 -10.35 0.78 27.88
N ARG A 140 -11.43 0.99 28.61
CA ARG A 140 -11.56 2.09 29.58
C ARG A 140 -10.56 1.96 30.74
N GLU A 141 -10.41 0.75 31.27
CA GLU A 141 -9.45 0.46 32.35
C GLU A 141 -8.00 0.64 31.90
N THR A 142 -7.69 0.32 30.62
CA THR A 142 -6.33 0.51 30.06
C THR A 142 -6.04 1.97 29.69
N GLY A 143 -7.05 2.77 29.35
CA GLY A 143 -6.93 4.18 28.98
C GLY A 143 -6.71 5.12 30.17
N ASP A 144 -7.13 4.74 31.36
CA ASP A 144 -7.01 5.56 32.59
C ASP A 144 -5.63 5.42 33.25
N ASN A 145 -4.74 4.60 32.68
CA ASN A 145 -3.41 4.29 33.20
C ASN A 145 -2.26 4.98 32.43
N ARG A 146 -2.54 6.11 31.75
CA ARG A 146 -1.52 6.92 31.06
C ARG A 146 -1.52 8.36 31.51
#